data_fe8c38f1f67a5ef809bfa0bab1a9cdaf
#
_entry.id   fe8c38f1f67a5ef809bfa0bab1a9cdaf
#
_cell.length_a   1.000
_cell.length_b   1.000
_cell.length_c   1.000
_cell.angle_alpha   90.00
_cell.angle_beta   90.00
_cell.angle_gamma   90.00
#
_symmetry.space_group_name_H-M   'P 1'
#
loop_
_entity.id
_entity.type
_entity.pdbx_description
1 polymer ?
#
loop_
_entity_poly.entity_id
_entity_poly.type
_entity_poly.pdbx_seq_one_letter_code
_entity_poly.pdbx_strand_id
1 'polypeptide(L)'
;VHQSPAFGADDLAVCRSYGLPVVNPIAPDGKFLADVALVGGLFFKDADKTLVKELKSRGVLYKHQPFEHSYPHCWRCHTALIYYAQPSWYIRTTSIKDALIRENNKTDWHPETIKTGRYGDWLNNNIDWALSRNRYWGTPLPIWRCEEKHEVCVDSLAELGALAGQELSNLDPHRPFVDDITFACAQCSKVMQRVPEVIDCWYDSGAMPFAQWGYPH
;
A
#
# COMPACT_ATOMS: atom_id res chain seq x y z
N VAL A 1 10.84 -23.03 13.88
CA VAL A 1 10.77 -21.55 13.83
C VAL A 1 9.42 -21.17 13.28
N HIS A 2 8.72 -20.23 13.94
CA HIS A 2 7.45 -19.69 13.48
C HIS A 2 7.70 -18.59 12.47
N GLN A 3 6.93 -18.56 11.37
CA GLN A 3 6.97 -17.53 10.33
C GLN A 3 5.55 -17.15 9.94
N SER A 4 5.25 -15.85 9.93
CA SER A 4 3.92 -15.31 9.59
C SER A 4 4.06 -14.23 8.50
N PRO A 5 4.29 -14.60 7.24
CA PRO A 5 4.63 -13.66 6.18
C PRO A 5 3.56 -12.61 5.88
N ALA A 6 2.29 -12.89 6.18
CA ALA A 6 1.22 -11.91 6.02
C ALA A 6 1.18 -10.85 7.14
N PHE A 7 1.89 -11.05 8.26
CA PHE A 7 1.76 -10.24 9.49
C PHE A 7 3.08 -9.72 10.03
N GLY A 8 4.21 -9.98 9.36
CA GLY A 8 5.53 -9.49 9.74
C GLY A 8 6.39 -9.19 8.52
N ALA A 9 7.07 -8.03 8.53
CA ALA A 9 7.91 -7.62 7.40
C ALA A 9 9.13 -8.54 7.22
N ASP A 10 9.78 -8.90 8.32
CA ASP A 10 10.95 -9.81 8.31
C ASP A 10 10.53 -11.22 7.91
N ASP A 11 9.39 -11.69 8.42
CA ASP A 11 8.81 -12.97 8.03
C ASP A 11 8.52 -13.02 6.52
N LEU A 12 7.94 -11.94 5.99
CA LEU A 12 7.65 -11.81 4.56
C LEU A 12 8.94 -11.84 3.73
N ALA A 13 9.99 -11.12 4.15
CA ALA A 13 11.28 -11.08 3.47
C ALA A 13 11.93 -12.46 3.42
N VAL A 14 11.96 -13.16 4.55
CA VAL A 14 12.50 -14.52 4.65
C VAL A 14 11.67 -15.50 3.80
N CYS A 15 10.35 -15.49 3.93
CA CYS A 15 9.49 -16.39 3.15
C CYS A 15 9.65 -16.17 1.64
N ARG A 16 9.78 -14.92 1.18
CA ARG A 16 10.03 -14.59 -0.23
C ARG A 16 11.38 -15.14 -0.72
N SER A 17 12.44 -15.04 0.09
CA SER A 17 13.77 -15.55 -0.28
C SER A 17 13.81 -17.07 -0.45
N TYR A 18 12.93 -17.78 0.23
CA TYR A 18 12.77 -19.25 0.12
C TYR A 18 11.63 -19.69 -0.81
N GLY A 19 10.95 -18.75 -1.50
CA GLY A 19 9.84 -19.06 -2.40
C GLY A 19 8.61 -19.64 -1.69
N LEU A 20 8.43 -19.36 -0.40
CA LEU A 20 7.29 -19.85 0.37
C LEU A 20 6.04 -19.00 0.11
N PRO A 21 4.84 -19.62 0.09
CA PRO A 21 3.60 -18.89 -0.16
C PRO A 21 3.26 -17.95 1.00
N VAL A 22 2.69 -16.79 0.66
CA VAL A 22 2.12 -15.87 1.65
C VAL A 22 0.65 -16.24 1.85
N VAL A 23 0.35 -16.88 2.97
CA VAL A 23 -1.02 -17.23 3.35
C VAL A 23 -1.56 -16.16 4.30
N ASN A 24 -2.66 -15.55 3.92
CA ASN A 24 -3.34 -14.55 4.73
C ASN A 24 -4.77 -15.03 5.06
N PRO A 25 -5.00 -15.56 6.27
CA PRO A 25 -6.31 -16.06 6.69
C PRO A 25 -7.23 -14.97 7.26
N ILE A 26 -6.82 -13.71 7.24
CA ILE A 26 -7.57 -12.59 7.84
C ILE A 26 -8.15 -11.71 6.72
N ALA A 27 -9.45 -11.44 6.79
CA ALA A 27 -10.15 -10.52 5.92
C ALA A 27 -9.86 -9.03 6.29
N PRO A 28 -10.18 -8.06 5.41
CA PRO A 28 -9.94 -6.63 5.67
C PRO A 28 -10.64 -6.07 6.92
N ASP A 29 -11.70 -6.72 7.40
CA ASP A 29 -12.41 -6.37 8.63
C ASP A 29 -11.76 -6.94 9.91
N GLY A 30 -10.61 -7.60 9.79
CA GLY A 30 -9.87 -8.18 10.90
C GLY A 30 -10.42 -9.53 11.39
N LYS A 31 -11.35 -10.14 10.64
CA LYS A 31 -11.88 -11.46 10.97
C LYS A 31 -11.20 -12.56 10.19
N PHE A 32 -11.12 -13.74 10.78
CA PHE A 32 -10.69 -14.92 10.05
C PHE A 32 -11.66 -15.23 8.90
N LEU A 33 -11.14 -15.65 7.76
CA LEU A 33 -11.94 -16.15 6.65
C LEU A 33 -12.83 -17.29 7.11
N ALA A 34 -14.02 -17.41 6.55
CA ALA A 34 -15.05 -18.34 7.01
C ALA A 34 -14.64 -19.83 6.96
N ASP A 35 -13.71 -20.15 6.05
CA ASP A 35 -13.17 -21.50 5.84
C ASP A 35 -12.03 -21.87 6.80
N VAL A 36 -11.56 -20.93 7.63
CA VAL A 36 -10.53 -21.21 8.63
C VAL A 36 -11.12 -22.03 9.79
N ALA A 37 -10.65 -23.25 9.95
CA ALA A 37 -11.14 -24.15 10.99
C ALA A 37 -11.06 -23.53 12.38
N LEU A 38 -12.04 -23.78 13.24
CA LEU A 38 -12.16 -23.36 14.65
C LEU A 38 -12.46 -21.86 14.85
N VAL A 39 -11.94 -20.97 14.03
CA VAL A 39 -11.96 -19.52 14.29
C VAL A 39 -12.57 -18.72 13.14
N GLY A 40 -13.05 -19.36 12.09
CA GLY A 40 -13.70 -18.71 10.94
C GLY A 40 -14.79 -17.71 11.37
N GLY A 41 -14.72 -16.49 10.85
CA GLY A 41 -15.64 -15.39 11.18
C GLY A 41 -15.37 -14.67 12.51
N LEU A 42 -14.47 -15.16 13.37
CA LEU A 42 -14.08 -14.46 14.60
C LEU A 42 -13.10 -13.35 14.31
N PHE A 43 -13.21 -12.25 15.07
CA PHE A 43 -12.19 -11.22 15.07
C PHE A 43 -10.87 -11.78 15.65
N PHE A 44 -9.73 -11.38 15.09
CA PHE A 44 -8.45 -12.03 15.40
C PHE A 44 -8.10 -12.05 16.89
N LYS A 45 -8.46 -11.01 17.64
CA LYS A 45 -8.23 -10.99 19.11
C LYS A 45 -9.18 -11.91 19.89
N ASP A 46 -10.39 -12.10 19.39
CA ASP A 46 -11.38 -12.96 20.04
C ASP A 46 -11.06 -14.45 19.84
N ALA A 47 -10.31 -14.77 18.79
CA ALA A 47 -9.88 -16.13 18.47
C ALA A 47 -8.83 -16.68 19.45
N ASP A 48 -8.05 -15.83 20.11
CA ASP A 48 -6.94 -16.23 21.00
C ASP A 48 -7.34 -17.29 22.02
N LYS A 49 -8.48 -17.10 22.69
CA LYS A 49 -8.98 -18.04 23.72
C LYS A 49 -9.29 -19.43 23.14
N THR A 50 -9.90 -19.45 21.96
CA THR A 50 -10.25 -20.70 21.27
C THR A 50 -9.00 -21.43 20.81
N LEU A 51 -8.05 -20.71 20.23
CA LEU A 51 -6.78 -21.27 19.75
C LEU A 51 -5.93 -21.80 20.89
N VAL A 52 -5.81 -21.07 22.01
CA VAL A 52 -5.08 -21.54 23.20
C VAL A 52 -5.70 -22.81 23.77
N LYS A 53 -7.04 -22.89 23.84
CA LYS A 53 -7.75 -24.09 24.31
C LYS A 53 -7.48 -25.29 23.40
N GLU A 54 -7.50 -25.09 22.11
CA GLU A 54 -7.21 -26.15 21.12
C GLU A 54 -5.77 -26.63 21.21
N LEU A 55 -4.79 -25.72 21.26
CA LEU A 55 -3.38 -26.09 21.40
C LEU A 55 -3.11 -26.88 22.68
N LYS A 56 -3.81 -26.51 23.78
CA LYS A 56 -3.75 -27.24 25.02
C LYS A 56 -4.35 -28.65 24.92
N SER A 57 -5.51 -28.79 24.26
CA SER A 57 -6.16 -30.09 24.07
C SER A 57 -5.32 -31.04 23.25
N ARG A 58 -4.55 -30.52 22.28
CA ARG A 58 -3.63 -31.29 21.44
C ARG A 58 -2.28 -31.61 22.12
N GLY A 59 -2.05 -31.12 23.34
CA GLY A 59 -0.80 -31.31 24.05
C GLY A 59 0.43 -30.63 23.44
N VAL A 60 0.24 -29.65 22.61
CA VAL A 60 1.33 -28.91 21.90
C VAL A 60 1.58 -27.53 22.51
N LEU A 61 0.78 -27.09 23.48
CA LEU A 61 0.97 -25.80 24.14
C LEU A 61 2.09 -25.93 25.21
N TYR A 62 3.22 -25.30 24.96
CA TYR A 62 4.33 -25.26 25.89
C TYR A 62 4.04 -24.35 27.09
N LYS A 63 3.62 -23.09 26.81
CA LYS A 63 3.35 -22.10 27.87
C LYS A 63 2.35 -21.04 27.34
N HIS A 64 1.47 -20.62 28.22
CA HIS A 64 0.61 -19.47 28.02
C HIS A 64 0.60 -18.62 29.29
N GLN A 65 0.86 -17.32 29.17
CA GLN A 65 0.76 -16.38 30.28
C GLN A 65 0.30 -15.00 29.75
N PRO A 66 -0.49 -14.26 30.52
CA PRO A 66 -0.77 -12.86 30.24
C PRO A 66 0.52 -12.04 30.24
N PHE A 67 0.61 -11.10 29.31
CA PHE A 67 1.70 -10.15 29.22
C PHE A 67 1.14 -8.78 28.87
N GLU A 68 1.38 -7.80 29.73
CA GLU A 68 0.95 -6.43 29.52
C GLU A 68 2.01 -5.67 28.71
N HIS A 69 1.62 -5.09 27.61
CA HIS A 69 2.49 -4.30 26.74
C HIS A 69 1.68 -3.25 25.95
N SER A 70 2.37 -2.24 25.42
CA SER A 70 1.77 -1.29 24.49
C SER A 70 1.30 -2.00 23.22
N TYR A 71 0.07 -1.72 22.79
CA TYR A 71 -0.49 -2.28 21.58
C TYR A 71 -1.08 -1.16 20.71
N PRO A 72 -0.82 -1.17 19.39
CA PRO A 72 -1.34 -0.14 18.49
C PRO A 72 -2.85 -0.26 18.30
N HIS A 73 -3.54 0.86 18.44
CA HIS A 73 -4.97 0.97 18.19
C HIS A 73 -5.26 2.07 17.17
N CYS A 74 -6.35 1.94 16.45
CA CYS A 74 -6.82 2.98 15.55
C CYS A 74 -7.14 4.25 16.36
N TRP A 75 -6.56 5.38 15.98
CA TRP A 75 -6.76 6.66 16.66
C TRP A 75 -8.21 7.15 16.58
N ARG A 76 -8.99 6.66 15.62
CA ARG A 76 -10.38 7.09 15.38
C ARG A 76 -11.40 6.21 16.10
N CYS A 77 -11.31 4.89 15.96
CA CYS A 77 -12.31 3.95 16.52
C CYS A 77 -11.76 3.07 17.64
N HIS A 78 -10.50 3.24 18.02
CA HIS A 78 -9.81 2.49 19.07
C HIS A 78 -9.76 0.97 18.88
N THR A 79 -10.10 0.47 17.70
CA THR A 79 -9.97 -0.95 17.36
C THR A 79 -8.49 -1.34 17.32
N ALA A 80 -8.15 -2.52 17.87
CA ALA A 80 -6.81 -3.07 17.80
C ALA A 80 -6.37 -3.23 16.34
N LEU A 81 -5.13 -2.81 16.04
CA LEU A 81 -4.55 -2.94 14.71
C LEU A 81 -3.79 -4.26 14.57
N ILE A 82 -3.63 -4.69 13.33
CA ILE A 82 -2.80 -5.84 12.96
C ILE A 82 -1.89 -5.45 11.82
N TYR A 83 -0.65 -5.94 11.82
CA TYR A 83 0.17 -5.91 10.60
C TYR A 83 -0.49 -6.79 9.56
N TYR A 84 -0.55 -6.28 8.32
CA TYR A 84 -1.34 -6.92 7.28
C TYR A 84 -0.70 -6.69 5.91
N ALA A 85 -0.26 -7.76 5.26
CA ALA A 85 0.29 -7.69 3.92
C ALA A 85 -0.82 -7.36 2.91
N GLN A 86 -0.69 -6.23 2.23
CA GLN A 86 -1.60 -5.78 1.17
C GLN A 86 -0.84 -5.47 -0.10
N PRO A 87 -1.42 -5.73 -1.28
CA PRO A 87 -0.92 -5.15 -2.52
C PRO A 87 -0.92 -3.62 -2.44
N SER A 88 0.12 -3.00 -2.95
CA SER A 88 0.24 -1.55 -3.00
C SER A 88 0.98 -1.14 -4.26
N TRP A 89 0.70 0.05 -4.77
CA TRP A 89 1.48 0.66 -5.83
C TRP A 89 2.70 1.34 -5.24
N TYR A 90 3.84 1.19 -5.90
CA TYR A 90 5.12 1.72 -5.44
C TYR A 90 5.76 2.60 -6.49
N ILE A 91 6.37 3.70 -6.05
CA ILE A 91 7.38 4.39 -6.83
C ILE A 91 8.73 3.77 -6.48
N ARG A 92 9.46 3.29 -7.48
CA ARG A 92 10.79 2.71 -7.30
C ARG A 92 11.82 3.81 -7.04
N THR A 93 11.75 4.45 -5.88
CA THR A 93 12.66 5.53 -5.48
C THR A 93 14.10 5.05 -5.31
N THR A 94 14.29 3.74 -5.05
CA THR A 94 15.62 3.13 -4.98
C THR A 94 16.37 3.21 -6.30
N SER A 95 15.68 3.26 -7.45
CA SER A 95 16.30 3.37 -8.77
C SER A 95 16.97 4.71 -9.04
N ILE A 96 16.57 5.76 -8.30
CA ILE A 96 17.12 7.12 -8.41
C ILE A 96 17.90 7.55 -7.16
N LYS A 97 18.20 6.62 -6.27
CA LYS A 97 18.86 6.87 -4.98
C LYS A 97 20.15 7.68 -5.14
N ASP A 98 21.02 7.29 -6.07
CA ASP A 98 22.30 7.96 -6.30
C ASP A 98 22.09 9.40 -6.81
N ALA A 99 21.06 9.64 -7.62
CA ALA A 99 20.70 10.97 -8.06
C ALA A 99 20.21 11.82 -6.88
N LEU A 100 19.37 11.27 -6.00
CA LEU A 100 18.88 11.97 -4.81
C LEU A 100 20.04 12.36 -3.87
N ILE A 101 20.98 11.45 -3.62
CA ILE A 101 22.18 11.71 -2.81
C ILE A 101 23.05 12.80 -3.46
N ARG A 102 23.26 12.74 -4.77
CA ARG A 102 24.02 13.73 -5.52
C ARG A 102 23.42 15.13 -5.40
N GLU A 103 22.09 15.24 -5.55
CA GLU A 103 21.41 16.55 -5.45
C GLU A 103 21.39 17.05 -4.00
N ASN A 104 21.22 16.16 -2.99
CA ASN A 104 21.35 16.51 -1.60
C ASN A 104 22.73 17.10 -1.27
N ASN A 105 23.81 16.57 -1.86
CA ASN A 105 25.17 17.07 -1.64
C ASN A 105 25.38 18.48 -2.18
N LYS A 106 24.60 18.91 -3.18
CA LYS A 106 24.64 20.27 -3.74
C LYS A 106 23.81 21.27 -2.92
N THR A 107 22.90 20.78 -2.07
CA THR A 107 22.00 21.63 -1.27
C THR A 107 22.78 22.26 -0.10
N ASP A 108 22.54 23.54 0.12
CA ASP A 108 23.10 24.26 1.26
C ASP A 108 22.16 24.13 2.47
N TRP A 109 22.55 23.28 3.41
CA TRP A 109 21.75 22.94 4.57
C TRP A 109 22.11 23.81 5.79
N HIS A 110 21.11 24.34 6.47
CA HIS A 110 21.25 25.07 7.73
C HIS A 110 20.40 24.41 8.84
N PRO A 111 21.01 23.72 9.82
CA PRO A 111 22.44 23.42 9.98
C PRO A 111 22.94 22.36 8.99
N GLU A 112 24.22 22.42 8.64
CA GLU A 112 24.88 21.52 7.68
C GLU A 112 24.82 20.04 8.10
N THR A 113 24.74 19.79 9.40
CA THR A 113 24.66 18.42 9.96
C THR A 113 23.45 17.62 9.47
N ILE A 114 22.39 18.28 8.97
CA ILE A 114 21.22 17.60 8.41
C ILE A 114 21.58 16.89 7.11
N LYS A 115 22.47 17.47 6.29
CA LYS A 115 22.88 16.95 4.98
C LYS A 115 23.39 15.52 5.05
N THR A 116 24.35 15.27 5.93
CA THR A 116 25.02 13.97 6.09
C THR A 116 24.43 13.13 7.21
N GLY A 117 23.75 13.77 8.18
CA GLY A 117 23.07 13.10 9.27
C GLY A 117 21.65 12.67 8.89
N ARG A 118 20.64 13.16 9.59
CA ARG A 118 19.27 12.65 9.51
C ARG A 118 18.72 12.51 8.09
N TYR A 119 18.91 13.50 7.22
CA TYR A 119 18.39 13.44 5.86
C TYR A 119 19.28 12.56 4.96
N GLY A 120 20.60 12.70 5.07
CA GLY A 120 21.55 11.87 4.35
C GLY A 120 21.42 10.38 4.71
N ASP A 121 21.26 10.08 6.00
CA ASP A 121 21.00 8.71 6.47
C ASP A 121 19.69 8.15 5.90
N TRP A 122 18.63 8.97 5.88
CA TRP A 122 17.35 8.56 5.28
C TRP A 122 17.50 8.25 3.78
N LEU A 123 18.22 9.07 3.02
CA LEU A 123 18.49 8.81 1.60
C LEU A 123 19.33 7.54 1.40
N ASN A 124 20.36 7.33 2.23
CA ASN A 124 21.20 6.13 2.17
C ASN A 124 20.45 4.84 2.49
N ASN A 125 19.41 4.93 3.32
CA ASN A 125 18.52 3.81 3.68
C ASN A 125 17.19 3.87 2.94
N ASN A 126 17.13 4.59 1.79
CA ASN A 126 15.92 4.74 1.00
C ASN A 126 15.35 3.39 0.58
N ILE A 127 14.06 3.23 0.78
CA ILE A 127 13.24 2.12 0.30
C ILE A 127 12.20 2.64 -0.68
N ASP A 128 11.68 1.78 -1.55
CA ASP A 128 10.63 2.15 -2.50
C ASP A 128 9.40 2.70 -1.77
N TRP A 129 8.84 3.77 -2.30
CA TRP A 129 7.72 4.47 -1.68
C TRP A 129 6.40 3.78 -1.97
N ALA A 130 5.74 3.21 -0.94
CA ALA A 130 4.37 2.73 -1.03
C ALA A 130 3.43 3.93 -1.22
N LEU A 131 3.07 4.20 -2.47
CA LEU A 131 2.36 5.41 -2.89
C LEU A 131 0.86 5.33 -2.65
N SER A 132 0.24 4.17 -2.89
CA SER A 132 -1.21 4.05 -2.89
C SER A 132 -1.82 3.99 -1.48
N ARG A 133 -3.04 4.50 -1.38
CA ARG A 133 -3.85 4.46 -0.16
C ARG A 133 -5.25 3.92 -0.48
N ASN A 134 -5.75 3.05 0.38
CA ASN A 134 -7.12 2.52 0.32
C ASN A 134 -8.09 3.49 1.01
N ARG A 135 -8.34 4.62 0.36
CA ARG A 135 -9.25 5.67 0.83
C ARG A 135 -10.19 6.07 -0.29
N TYR A 136 -11.35 6.59 0.08
CA TYR A 136 -12.28 7.10 -0.91
C TYR A 136 -11.81 8.45 -1.48
N TRP A 137 -11.45 9.39 -0.62
CA TRP A 137 -11.05 10.73 -1.00
C TRP A 137 -9.54 10.92 -1.05
N GLY A 138 -9.10 11.54 -2.10
CA GLY A 138 -7.71 11.87 -2.40
C GLY A 138 -7.50 11.94 -3.91
N THR A 139 -6.30 12.26 -4.35
CA THR A 139 -5.92 12.24 -5.77
C THR A 139 -5.98 10.81 -6.31
N PRO A 140 -6.86 10.49 -7.26
CA PRO A 140 -6.98 9.15 -7.81
C PRO A 140 -5.70 8.71 -8.53
N LEU A 141 -5.29 7.45 -8.35
CA LEU A 141 -4.23 6.87 -9.17
C LEU A 141 -4.68 6.81 -10.63
N PRO A 142 -3.92 7.38 -11.58
CA PRO A 142 -4.31 7.42 -12.99
C PRO A 142 -3.96 6.10 -13.72
N ILE A 143 -4.37 4.97 -13.14
CA ILE A 143 -4.06 3.64 -13.65
C ILE A 143 -5.35 2.90 -13.93
N TRP A 144 -5.49 2.40 -15.17
CA TRP A 144 -6.58 1.51 -15.58
C TRP A 144 -6.05 0.09 -15.75
N ARG A 145 -6.85 -0.87 -15.32
CA ARG A 145 -6.51 -2.29 -15.34
C ARG A 145 -7.68 -3.11 -15.88
N CYS A 146 -7.43 -4.09 -16.75
CA CYS A 146 -8.42 -5.07 -17.18
C CYS A 146 -8.38 -6.34 -16.30
N GLU A 147 -9.34 -7.24 -16.52
CA GLU A 147 -9.41 -8.53 -15.82
C GLU A 147 -8.15 -9.40 -16.04
N GLU A 148 -7.52 -9.32 -17.22
CA GLU A 148 -6.26 -10.01 -17.53
C GLU A 148 -5.02 -9.30 -16.93
N LYS A 149 -5.24 -8.29 -16.08
CA LYS A 149 -4.20 -7.51 -15.40
C LYS A 149 -3.27 -6.71 -16.33
N HIS A 150 -3.69 -6.43 -17.56
CA HIS A 150 -2.99 -5.42 -18.35
C HIS A 150 -3.26 -4.04 -17.75
N GLU A 151 -2.25 -3.21 -17.75
CA GLU A 151 -2.27 -1.91 -17.06
C GLU A 151 -1.89 -0.79 -18.00
N VAL A 152 -2.54 0.36 -17.84
CA VAL A 152 -2.22 1.61 -18.54
C VAL A 152 -2.19 2.72 -17.49
N CYS A 153 -1.08 3.46 -17.45
CA CYS A 153 -0.98 4.71 -16.70
C CYS A 153 -1.28 5.84 -17.65
N VAL A 154 -2.30 6.62 -17.36
CA VAL A 154 -2.79 7.73 -18.21
C VAL A 154 -2.18 9.03 -17.71
N ASP A 155 -1.61 9.83 -18.59
CA ASP A 155 -0.87 11.05 -18.23
C ASP A 155 -1.73 12.31 -18.18
N SER A 156 -2.88 12.31 -18.89
CA SER A 156 -3.72 13.49 -19.03
C SER A 156 -5.19 13.17 -19.30
N LEU A 157 -6.08 14.14 -19.04
CA LEU A 157 -7.50 14.04 -19.44
C LEU A 157 -7.68 13.94 -20.95
N ALA A 158 -6.77 14.54 -21.73
CA ALA A 158 -6.78 14.44 -23.18
C ALA A 158 -6.49 13.01 -23.65
N GLU A 159 -5.48 12.36 -23.07
CA GLU A 159 -5.18 10.95 -23.35
C GLU A 159 -6.33 10.04 -22.91
N LEU A 160 -6.87 10.27 -21.71
CA LEU A 160 -8.01 9.51 -21.22
C LEU A 160 -9.22 9.63 -22.16
N GLY A 161 -9.49 10.85 -22.62
CA GLY A 161 -10.55 11.12 -23.60
C GLY A 161 -10.34 10.39 -24.92
N ALA A 162 -9.11 10.41 -25.43
CA ALA A 162 -8.76 9.67 -26.65
C ALA A 162 -8.94 8.15 -26.50
N LEU A 163 -8.53 7.59 -25.36
CA LEU A 163 -8.70 6.16 -25.06
C LEU A 163 -10.17 5.76 -24.89
N ALA A 164 -10.97 6.62 -24.27
CA ALA A 164 -12.39 6.37 -24.01
C ALA A 164 -13.32 6.78 -25.16
N GLY A 165 -12.79 7.50 -26.17
CA GLY A 165 -13.59 8.06 -27.26
C GLY A 165 -14.58 9.15 -26.81
N GLN A 166 -14.20 9.94 -25.80
CA GLN A 166 -15.06 10.95 -25.17
C GLN A 166 -14.31 12.27 -25.00
N GLU A 167 -15.05 13.39 -25.01
CA GLU A 167 -14.50 14.70 -24.64
C GLU A 167 -14.50 14.84 -23.11
N LEU A 168 -13.32 14.90 -22.49
CA LEU A 168 -13.14 14.90 -21.04
C LEU A 168 -12.44 16.15 -20.50
N SER A 169 -12.30 17.22 -21.27
CA SER A 169 -11.60 18.45 -20.84
C SER A 169 -12.20 19.09 -19.59
N ASN A 170 -13.49 18.89 -19.35
CA ASN A 170 -14.20 19.42 -18.19
C ASN A 170 -14.50 18.35 -17.10
N LEU A 171 -13.90 17.16 -17.21
CA LEU A 171 -14.09 16.11 -16.21
C LEU A 171 -13.45 16.53 -14.89
N ASP A 172 -14.21 16.39 -13.79
CA ASP A 172 -13.60 16.41 -12.46
C ASP A 172 -12.79 15.10 -12.28
N PRO A 173 -11.45 15.18 -12.13
CA PRO A 173 -10.61 13.99 -12.01
C PRO A 173 -10.76 13.25 -10.68
N HIS A 174 -11.60 13.73 -9.75
CA HIS A 174 -11.84 13.06 -8.48
C HIS A 174 -12.87 11.94 -8.59
N ARG A 175 -12.90 11.12 -7.56
CA ARG A 175 -13.95 10.11 -7.38
C ARG A 175 -15.27 10.79 -7.02
N PRO A 176 -16.43 10.31 -7.51
CA PRO A 176 -16.61 9.09 -8.31
C PRO A 176 -16.42 9.28 -9.81
N PHE A 177 -16.32 10.50 -10.29
CA PHE A 177 -16.46 10.88 -11.71
C PHE A 177 -15.43 10.17 -12.60
N VAL A 178 -14.17 10.14 -12.22
CA VAL A 178 -13.10 9.48 -12.98
C VAL A 178 -13.23 7.96 -12.97
N ASP A 179 -13.87 7.38 -11.97
CA ASP A 179 -14.07 5.93 -11.85
C ASP A 179 -15.06 5.38 -12.89
N ASP A 180 -15.96 6.24 -13.41
CA ASP A 180 -16.96 5.89 -14.43
C ASP A 180 -16.34 5.83 -15.84
N ILE A 181 -15.12 6.33 -16.02
CA ILE A 181 -14.45 6.33 -17.32
C ILE A 181 -13.79 4.98 -17.57
N THR A 182 -14.27 4.30 -18.61
CA THR A 182 -13.78 2.99 -19.03
C THR A 182 -13.46 2.97 -20.52
N PHE A 183 -12.58 2.08 -20.93
CA PHE A 183 -12.22 1.88 -22.34
C PHE A 183 -11.78 0.44 -22.61
N ALA A 184 -11.62 0.07 -23.88
CA ALA A 184 -11.20 -1.26 -24.27
C ALA A 184 -9.67 -1.43 -24.11
N CYS A 185 -9.26 -2.56 -23.53
CA CYS A 185 -7.84 -2.93 -23.44
C CYS A 185 -7.27 -3.18 -24.86
N ALA A 186 -6.19 -2.51 -25.19
CA ALA A 186 -5.51 -2.69 -26.48
C ALA A 186 -4.94 -4.09 -26.70
N GLN A 187 -4.70 -4.87 -25.63
CA GLN A 187 -4.10 -6.20 -25.72
C GLN A 187 -5.15 -7.32 -25.77
N CYS A 188 -6.27 -7.19 -25.08
CA CYS A 188 -7.26 -8.27 -24.93
C CYS A 188 -8.72 -7.84 -25.19
N SER A 189 -8.94 -6.57 -25.53
CA SER A 189 -10.27 -5.96 -25.78
C SER A 189 -11.25 -6.01 -24.58
N LYS A 190 -10.84 -6.51 -23.41
CA LYS A 190 -11.64 -6.45 -22.20
C LYS A 190 -11.71 -5.04 -21.65
N VAL A 191 -12.71 -4.76 -20.82
CA VAL A 191 -12.91 -3.43 -20.23
C VAL A 191 -11.75 -3.10 -19.28
N MET A 192 -11.17 -1.92 -19.47
CA MET A 192 -10.24 -1.29 -18.55
C MET A 192 -11.02 -0.43 -17.57
N GLN A 193 -10.78 -0.64 -16.27
CA GLN A 193 -11.37 0.15 -15.18
C GLN A 193 -10.26 0.75 -14.35
N ARG A 194 -10.49 1.95 -13.81
CA ARG A 194 -9.51 2.59 -12.93
C ARG A 194 -9.34 1.76 -11.65
N VAL A 195 -8.09 1.63 -11.19
CA VAL A 195 -7.82 1.02 -9.89
C VAL A 195 -8.39 1.86 -8.74
N PRO A 196 -8.97 1.27 -7.67
CA PRO A 196 -9.73 2.02 -6.67
C PRO A 196 -8.88 2.91 -5.76
N GLU A 197 -7.58 2.71 -5.74
CA GLU A 197 -6.67 3.41 -4.83
C GLU A 197 -6.54 4.90 -5.20
N VAL A 198 -6.14 5.68 -4.18
CA VAL A 198 -5.73 7.08 -4.32
C VAL A 198 -4.26 7.23 -3.97
N ILE A 199 -3.65 8.33 -4.40
CA ILE A 199 -2.26 8.67 -4.13
C ILE A 199 -2.11 9.14 -2.67
N ASP A 200 -0.97 8.87 -2.06
CA ASP A 200 -0.57 9.45 -0.78
C ASP A 200 -0.53 10.97 -0.87
N CYS A 201 -1.16 11.67 0.06
CA CYS A 201 -1.20 13.14 0.10
C CYS A 201 0.19 13.79 0.18
N TRP A 202 1.21 13.07 0.60
CA TRP A 202 2.59 13.53 0.56
C TRP A 202 3.14 13.68 -0.87
N TYR A 203 2.56 12.98 -1.83
CA TYR A 203 2.88 13.19 -3.24
C TYR A 203 2.43 14.57 -3.70
N ASP A 204 1.18 14.95 -3.40
CA ASP A 204 0.64 16.27 -3.73
C ASP A 204 1.46 17.37 -3.06
N SER A 205 1.78 17.20 -1.78
CA SER A 205 2.63 18.13 -1.04
C SER A 205 4.05 18.24 -1.64
N GLY A 206 4.63 17.12 -2.04
CA GLY A 206 5.96 17.07 -2.68
C GLY A 206 5.97 17.67 -4.09
N ALA A 207 4.82 17.69 -4.78
CA ALA A 207 4.68 18.28 -6.11
C ALA A 207 4.53 19.80 -6.11
N MET A 208 4.21 20.42 -4.96
CA MET A 208 3.97 21.88 -4.85
C MET A 208 5.05 22.77 -5.47
N PRO A 209 6.38 22.48 -5.33
CA PRO A 209 7.41 23.31 -5.94
C PRO A 209 7.31 23.48 -7.46
N PHE A 210 6.66 22.53 -8.15
CA PHE A 210 6.46 22.61 -9.61
C PHE A 210 5.00 22.87 -9.97
N ALA A 211 4.06 22.25 -9.26
CA ALA A 211 2.64 22.34 -9.55
C ALA A 211 2.11 23.78 -9.50
N GLN A 212 2.60 24.59 -8.55
CA GLN A 212 2.22 26.00 -8.43
C GLN A 212 2.58 26.84 -9.67
N TRP A 213 3.51 26.40 -10.50
CA TRP A 213 3.92 27.06 -11.74
C TRP A 213 3.30 26.45 -12.99
N GLY A 214 2.39 25.47 -12.81
CA GLY A 214 1.76 24.77 -13.92
C GLY A 214 2.69 23.83 -14.69
N TYR A 215 3.78 23.34 -14.03
CA TYR A 215 4.62 22.34 -14.68
C TYR A 215 3.81 21.03 -14.90
N PRO A 216 3.96 20.36 -16.05
CA PRO A 216 4.96 20.58 -17.14
C PRO A 216 4.51 21.52 -18.27
N HIS A 217 3.48 22.36 -18.09
CA HIS A 217 2.90 23.23 -19.12
C HIS A 217 3.42 24.65 -19.04
#